data_9dfb79648b156f5b784e57ae6c8a1235
#
_entry.id   9dfb79648b156f5b784e57ae6c8a1235
#
_cell.length_a   1.000
_cell.length_b   1.000
_cell.length_c   1.000
_cell.angle_alpha   90.00
_cell.angle_beta   90.00
_cell.angle_gamma   90.00
#
_symmetry.space_group_name_H-M   'P 1'
#
loop_
_entity.id
_entity.type
_entity.pdbx_description
1 polymer ?
#
loop_
_entity_poly.entity_id
_entity_poly.type
_entity_poly.pdbx_seq_one_letter_code
_entity_poly.pdbx_strand_id
1 'polypeptide(L)'
;MKVVKHKDYYYLAHSFRSDGKVVHREKYLGKDLPKNLEEIKEAFLRECMQSAFKKLDTIQKNFRIEWKKYPESVKKEILINLSISFTYNTNAIEGSTITLHETEDIIKRKIAPNKPIRDVQETINHSKTFFKSINEKSELSSDMLLRWHKEIFSDTKEDIAGRFRDYLMRVGDYRAPDWQDINKLIKEFFEWLNKNKKA
;
A
#
# COMPACT_ATOMS: atom_id res chain seq x y z
N MET A 1 4.13 -7.11 18.11
CA MET A 1 5.04 -8.11 18.70
C MET A 1 5.87 -7.46 19.80
N LYS A 2 6.05 -8.13 20.96
CA LYS A 2 6.79 -7.57 22.11
C LYS A 2 7.60 -8.66 22.79
N VAL A 3 8.72 -8.28 23.41
CA VAL A 3 9.45 -9.12 24.33
C VAL A 3 8.80 -9.00 25.71
N VAL A 4 8.49 -10.12 26.33
CA VAL A 4 7.93 -10.21 27.69
C VAL A 4 8.87 -11.06 28.58
N LYS A 5 8.90 -10.76 29.88
CA LYS A 5 9.69 -11.51 30.83
C LYS A 5 8.76 -12.22 31.80
N HIS A 6 8.89 -13.54 31.90
CA HIS A 6 8.20 -14.37 32.90
C HIS A 6 9.22 -14.97 33.81
N LYS A 7 9.25 -14.53 35.07
CA LYS A 7 10.31 -14.88 36.06
C LYS A 7 11.68 -14.51 35.48
N ASP A 8 12.56 -15.48 35.30
CA ASP A 8 13.93 -15.30 34.82
C ASP A 8 14.11 -15.53 33.31
N TYR A 9 12.99 -15.66 32.56
CA TYR A 9 13.05 -16.04 31.16
C TYR A 9 12.36 -15.04 30.28
N TYR A 10 12.94 -14.78 29.08
CA TYR A 10 12.39 -13.95 28.08
C TYR A 10 11.58 -14.73 27.02
N TYR A 11 10.51 -14.16 26.58
CA TYR A 11 9.63 -14.69 25.54
C TYR A 11 9.32 -13.59 24.52
N LEU A 12 9.13 -14.00 23.27
CA LEU A 12 8.60 -13.15 22.22
C LEU A 12 7.10 -13.43 22.09
N ALA A 13 6.27 -12.44 22.43
CA ALA A 13 4.81 -12.56 22.41
C ALA A 13 4.19 -11.80 21.24
N HIS A 14 3.24 -12.42 20.56
CA HIS A 14 2.47 -11.82 19.47
C HIS A 14 1.01 -12.26 19.50
N SER A 15 0.11 -11.28 19.35
CA SER A 15 -1.32 -11.52 19.18
C SER A 15 -1.72 -11.13 17.77
N PHE A 16 -2.45 -11.98 17.08
CA PHE A 16 -2.93 -11.75 15.72
C PHE A 16 -4.32 -12.36 15.53
N ARG A 17 -5.02 -11.95 14.48
CA ARG A 17 -6.31 -12.54 14.14
C ARG A 17 -6.13 -13.66 13.12
N SER A 18 -6.72 -14.84 13.39
CA SER A 18 -6.85 -15.94 12.46
C SER A 18 -8.28 -16.46 12.52
N ASP A 19 -8.94 -16.53 11.35
CA ASP A 19 -10.33 -17.01 11.21
C ASP A 19 -11.33 -16.33 12.16
N GLY A 20 -11.19 -14.99 12.28
CA GLY A 20 -12.05 -14.16 13.12
C GLY A 20 -11.74 -14.18 14.62
N LYS A 21 -10.83 -15.05 15.08
CA LYS A 21 -10.44 -15.19 16.49
C LYS A 21 -9.08 -14.54 16.74
N VAL A 22 -8.90 -14.00 17.96
CA VAL A 22 -7.58 -13.55 18.42
C VAL A 22 -6.80 -14.75 18.91
N VAL A 23 -5.64 -14.97 18.30
CA VAL A 23 -4.68 -16.01 18.68
C VAL A 23 -3.49 -15.34 19.33
N HIS A 24 -3.10 -15.83 20.49
CA HIS A 24 -1.89 -15.40 21.18
C HIS A 24 -0.83 -16.50 21.08
N ARG A 25 0.38 -16.14 20.68
CA ARG A 25 1.52 -17.06 20.61
C ARG A 25 2.73 -16.47 21.31
N GLU A 26 3.48 -17.34 21.95
CA GLU A 26 4.74 -17.00 22.58
C GLU A 26 5.85 -17.94 22.10
N LYS A 27 7.06 -17.37 21.96
CA LYS A 27 8.28 -18.11 21.61
C LYS A 27 9.32 -17.85 22.68
N TYR A 28 9.85 -18.91 23.28
CA TYR A 28 10.88 -18.86 24.29
C TYR A 28 12.20 -18.33 23.71
N LEU A 29 12.85 -17.40 24.41
CA LEU A 29 14.11 -16.76 23.99
C LEU A 29 15.31 -17.14 24.87
N GLY A 30 15.07 -17.62 26.11
CA GLY A 30 16.14 -17.95 27.03
C GLY A 30 16.16 -17.07 28.29
N LYS A 31 17.24 -17.20 29.11
CA LYS A 31 17.49 -16.31 30.25
C LYS A 31 18.03 -14.96 29.83
N ASP A 32 18.77 -14.92 28.73
CA ASP A 32 19.33 -13.70 28.14
C ASP A 32 18.74 -13.47 26.77
N LEU A 33 18.67 -12.22 26.36
CA LEU A 33 18.19 -11.87 25.00
C LEU A 33 19.24 -12.28 23.95
N PRO A 34 18.83 -13.06 22.93
CA PRO A 34 19.75 -13.49 21.88
C PRO A 34 20.23 -12.29 21.04
N LYS A 35 21.49 -12.34 20.59
CA LYS A 35 22.10 -11.29 19.77
C LYS A 35 21.37 -11.09 18.41
N ASN A 36 20.78 -12.16 17.88
CA ASN A 36 20.02 -12.17 16.65
C ASN A 36 18.51 -12.03 16.86
N LEU A 37 18.09 -11.25 17.86
CA LEU A 37 16.69 -11.08 18.24
C LEU A 37 15.80 -10.64 17.06
N GLU A 38 16.28 -9.77 16.17
CA GLU A 38 15.49 -9.29 15.03
C GLU A 38 15.22 -10.42 14.01
N GLU A 39 16.17 -11.28 13.73
CA GLU A 39 15.97 -12.46 12.88
C GLU A 39 14.93 -13.42 13.48
N ILE A 40 15.00 -13.63 14.81
CA ILE A 40 14.02 -14.46 15.53
C ILE A 40 12.62 -13.83 15.47
N LYS A 41 12.50 -12.50 15.59
CA LYS A 41 11.23 -11.80 15.45
C LYS A 41 10.64 -11.98 14.05
N GLU A 42 11.44 -11.82 13.00
CA GLU A 42 10.99 -12.01 11.62
C GLU A 42 10.52 -13.45 11.38
N ALA A 43 11.32 -14.45 11.82
CA ALA A 43 10.95 -15.85 11.68
C ALA A 43 9.65 -16.19 12.44
N PHE A 44 9.52 -15.71 13.67
CA PHE A 44 8.32 -15.93 14.47
C PHE A 44 7.08 -15.23 13.89
N LEU A 45 7.24 -14.04 13.33
CA LEU A 45 6.15 -13.36 12.63
C LEU A 45 5.68 -14.18 11.41
N ARG A 46 6.61 -14.71 10.61
CA ARG A 46 6.28 -15.60 9.49
C ARG A 46 5.52 -16.85 9.94
N GLU A 47 5.97 -17.48 11.03
CA GLU A 47 5.27 -18.63 11.63
C GLU A 47 3.82 -18.26 12.04
N CYS A 48 3.63 -17.10 12.69
CA CYS A 48 2.32 -16.61 13.10
C CYS A 48 1.40 -16.31 11.91
N MET A 49 1.95 -15.79 10.83
CA MET A 49 1.20 -15.37 9.63
C MET A 49 1.04 -16.48 8.57
N GLN A 50 1.59 -17.68 8.80
CA GLN A 50 1.62 -18.76 7.81
C GLN A 50 0.22 -19.13 7.27
N SER A 51 -0.81 -19.15 8.13
CA SER A 51 -2.18 -19.44 7.71
C SER A 51 -2.74 -18.35 6.80
N ALA A 52 -2.44 -17.08 7.09
CA ALA A 52 -2.84 -15.94 6.27
C ALA A 52 -2.14 -15.98 4.90
N PHE A 53 -0.85 -16.27 4.85
CA PHE A 53 -0.11 -16.40 3.59
C PHE A 53 -0.66 -17.53 2.72
N LYS A 54 -0.91 -18.72 3.29
CA LYS A 54 -1.54 -19.83 2.55
C LYS A 54 -2.91 -19.46 1.98
N LYS A 55 -3.69 -18.66 2.73
CA LYS A 55 -4.99 -18.16 2.25
C LYS A 55 -4.81 -17.19 1.09
N LEU A 56 -3.85 -16.26 1.18
CA LEU A 56 -3.52 -15.32 0.10
C LEU A 56 -3.05 -16.05 -1.16
N ASP A 57 -2.19 -17.07 -1.02
CA ASP A 57 -1.75 -17.89 -2.16
C ASP A 57 -2.93 -18.59 -2.86
N THR A 58 -3.87 -19.11 -2.05
CA THR A 58 -5.09 -19.75 -2.57
C THR A 58 -5.96 -18.75 -3.31
N ILE A 59 -6.18 -17.56 -2.73
CA ILE A 59 -6.94 -16.47 -3.37
C ILE A 59 -6.27 -16.07 -4.68
N GLN A 60 -4.95 -15.84 -4.68
CA GLN A 60 -4.20 -15.46 -5.86
C GLN A 60 -4.29 -16.52 -6.97
N LYS A 61 -4.13 -17.80 -6.61
CA LYS A 61 -4.25 -18.93 -7.56
C LYS A 61 -5.64 -18.98 -8.19
N ASN A 62 -6.69 -18.92 -7.35
CA ASN A 62 -8.07 -18.99 -7.82
C ASN A 62 -8.43 -17.78 -8.69
N PHE A 63 -8.02 -16.58 -8.26
CA PHE A 63 -8.20 -15.36 -9.06
C PHE A 63 -7.54 -15.47 -10.44
N ARG A 64 -6.30 -15.97 -10.53
CA ARG A 64 -5.61 -16.15 -11.81
C ARG A 64 -6.33 -17.12 -12.74
N ILE A 65 -6.93 -18.19 -12.18
CA ILE A 65 -7.71 -19.17 -12.95
C ILE A 65 -9.00 -18.53 -13.48
N GLU A 66 -9.73 -17.82 -12.62
CA GLU A 66 -10.97 -17.13 -13.02
C GLU A 66 -10.69 -16.00 -14.01
N TRP A 67 -9.65 -15.19 -13.77
CA TRP A 67 -9.25 -14.08 -14.64
C TRP A 67 -8.99 -14.53 -16.08
N LYS A 68 -8.37 -15.70 -16.26
CA LYS A 68 -8.11 -16.25 -17.61
C LYS A 68 -9.37 -16.62 -18.38
N LYS A 69 -10.45 -16.94 -17.67
CA LYS A 69 -11.72 -17.33 -18.29
C LYS A 69 -12.56 -16.14 -18.76
N TYR A 70 -12.34 -14.96 -18.19
CA TYR A 70 -13.14 -13.79 -18.54
C TYR A 70 -12.82 -13.27 -19.94
N PRO A 71 -13.87 -12.94 -20.75
CA PRO A 71 -13.70 -12.18 -21.96
C PRO A 71 -13.03 -10.81 -21.71
N GLU A 72 -12.35 -10.28 -22.71
CA GLU A 72 -11.63 -8.98 -22.56
C GLU A 72 -12.57 -7.81 -22.20
N SER A 73 -13.82 -7.83 -22.70
CA SER A 73 -14.84 -6.85 -22.34
C SER A 73 -15.17 -6.87 -20.83
N VAL A 74 -15.28 -8.07 -20.25
CA VAL A 74 -15.53 -8.24 -18.81
C VAL A 74 -14.31 -7.81 -17.99
N LYS A 75 -13.11 -8.19 -18.40
CA LYS A 75 -11.86 -7.74 -17.74
C LYS A 75 -11.75 -6.22 -17.73
N LYS A 76 -12.05 -5.60 -18.87
CA LYS A 76 -12.03 -4.14 -18.99
C LYS A 76 -13.01 -3.48 -18.01
N GLU A 77 -14.23 -3.99 -17.91
CA GLU A 77 -15.24 -3.44 -16.99
C GLU A 77 -14.82 -3.61 -15.52
N ILE A 78 -14.27 -4.77 -15.13
CA ILE A 78 -13.72 -5.00 -13.79
C ILE A 78 -12.60 -3.99 -13.47
N LEU A 79 -11.67 -3.77 -14.40
CA LEU A 79 -10.58 -2.83 -14.20
C LEU A 79 -11.07 -1.37 -14.12
N ILE A 80 -12.09 -1.00 -14.88
CA ILE A 80 -12.72 0.32 -14.79
C ILE A 80 -13.35 0.51 -13.40
N ASN A 81 -14.10 -0.47 -12.91
CA ASN A 81 -14.74 -0.40 -11.59
C ASN A 81 -13.69 -0.36 -10.46
N LEU A 82 -12.59 -1.11 -10.60
CA LEU A 82 -11.48 -1.05 -9.67
C LEU A 82 -10.80 0.33 -9.69
N SER A 83 -10.57 0.90 -10.88
CA SER A 83 -10.02 2.25 -11.03
C SER A 83 -10.89 3.30 -10.35
N ILE A 84 -12.22 3.22 -10.50
CA ILE A 84 -13.16 4.15 -9.85
C ILE A 84 -13.03 4.09 -8.33
N SER A 85 -13.13 2.89 -7.76
CA SER A 85 -13.04 2.71 -6.30
C SER A 85 -11.67 3.13 -5.77
N PHE A 86 -10.59 2.76 -6.45
CA PHE A 86 -9.24 3.10 -6.05
C PHE A 86 -8.98 4.61 -6.11
N THR A 87 -9.35 5.26 -7.23
CA THR A 87 -9.21 6.72 -7.41
C THR A 87 -10.01 7.49 -6.38
N TYR A 88 -11.27 7.12 -6.16
CA TYR A 88 -12.11 7.75 -5.15
C TYR A 88 -11.49 7.66 -3.75
N ASN A 89 -11.15 6.45 -3.29
CA ASN A 89 -10.63 6.25 -1.94
C ASN A 89 -9.29 6.98 -1.73
N THR A 90 -8.40 6.96 -2.72
CA THR A 90 -7.11 7.65 -2.62
C THR A 90 -7.29 9.17 -2.58
N ASN A 91 -8.11 9.73 -3.47
CA ASN A 91 -8.37 11.17 -3.50
C ASN A 91 -9.14 11.66 -2.24
N ALA A 92 -10.02 10.83 -1.69
CA ALA A 92 -10.73 11.15 -0.44
C ALA A 92 -9.77 11.30 0.76
N ILE A 93 -8.70 10.50 0.83
CA ILE A 93 -7.65 10.64 1.85
C ILE A 93 -6.93 11.99 1.71
N GLU A 94 -6.76 12.48 0.48
CA GLU A 94 -6.15 13.78 0.18
C GLU A 94 -7.13 14.97 0.30
N GLY A 95 -8.36 14.72 0.75
CA GLY A 95 -9.37 15.75 0.98
C GLY A 95 -10.11 16.22 -0.29
N SER A 96 -10.13 15.42 -1.36
CA SER A 96 -10.94 15.71 -2.55
C SER A 96 -12.43 15.77 -2.21
N THR A 97 -13.15 16.67 -2.85
CA THR A 97 -14.59 16.84 -2.70
C THR A 97 -15.44 15.99 -3.65
N ILE A 98 -14.79 15.23 -4.53
CA ILE A 98 -15.44 14.34 -5.52
C ILE A 98 -16.01 13.13 -4.80
N THR A 99 -17.29 12.83 -5.01
CA THR A 99 -17.96 11.62 -4.50
C THR A 99 -17.66 10.39 -5.36
N LEU A 100 -17.96 9.20 -4.84
CA LEU A 100 -17.81 7.96 -5.61
C LEU A 100 -18.62 7.98 -6.92
N HIS A 101 -19.85 8.48 -6.87
CA HIS A 101 -20.72 8.61 -8.05
C HIS A 101 -20.15 9.59 -9.07
N GLU A 102 -19.67 10.75 -8.62
CA GLU A 102 -19.03 11.73 -9.51
C GLU A 102 -17.71 11.19 -10.10
N THR A 103 -16.96 10.36 -9.31
CA THR A 103 -15.78 9.66 -9.84
C THR A 103 -16.17 8.69 -10.97
N GLU A 104 -17.28 7.98 -10.84
CA GLU A 104 -17.82 7.13 -11.91
C GLU A 104 -18.21 7.96 -13.13
N ASP A 105 -18.90 9.08 -12.96
CA ASP A 105 -19.29 9.98 -14.06
C ASP A 105 -18.07 10.51 -14.83
N ILE A 106 -17.04 10.94 -14.10
CA ILE A 106 -15.78 11.40 -14.71
C ILE A 106 -15.10 10.28 -15.51
N ILE A 107 -14.97 9.09 -14.92
CA ILE A 107 -14.16 8.02 -15.51
C ILE A 107 -14.91 7.30 -16.63
N LYS A 108 -16.17 6.90 -16.39
CA LYS A 108 -16.98 6.15 -17.38
C LYS A 108 -17.66 7.04 -18.40
N ARG A 109 -18.35 8.09 -17.94
CA ARG A 109 -19.26 8.90 -18.76
C ARG A 109 -18.60 10.14 -19.34
N LYS A 110 -17.39 10.51 -18.84
CA LYS A 110 -16.68 11.74 -19.21
C LYS A 110 -17.46 13.02 -18.89
N ILE A 111 -18.25 12.98 -17.82
CA ILE A 111 -19.04 14.09 -17.31
C ILE A 111 -18.30 14.72 -16.15
N ALA A 112 -17.99 16.01 -16.23
CA ALA A 112 -17.39 16.77 -15.14
C ALA A 112 -18.50 17.27 -14.19
N PRO A 113 -18.44 16.98 -12.89
CA PRO A 113 -19.37 17.52 -11.90
C PRO A 113 -19.10 19.01 -11.63
N ASN A 114 -20.05 19.68 -11.02
CA ASN A 114 -19.85 21.07 -10.54
C ASN A 114 -19.00 21.08 -9.25
N LYS A 115 -17.73 20.86 -9.41
CA LYS A 115 -16.69 20.74 -8.36
C LYS A 115 -15.45 21.55 -8.76
N PRO A 116 -14.54 21.85 -7.82
CA PRO A 116 -13.27 22.49 -8.14
C PRO A 116 -12.56 21.76 -9.29
N ILE A 117 -12.15 22.51 -10.29
CA ILE A 117 -11.50 21.94 -11.48
C ILE A 117 -10.24 21.14 -11.13
N ARG A 118 -9.54 21.55 -10.08
CA ARG A 118 -8.40 20.82 -9.53
C ARG A 118 -8.79 19.38 -9.15
N ASP A 119 -9.87 19.20 -8.40
CA ASP A 119 -10.31 17.89 -7.92
C ASP A 119 -10.73 16.99 -9.08
N VAL A 120 -11.39 17.58 -10.11
CA VAL A 120 -11.76 16.87 -11.34
C VAL A 120 -10.51 16.42 -12.10
N GLN A 121 -9.54 17.33 -12.27
CA GLN A 121 -8.31 17.03 -12.99
C GLN A 121 -7.46 15.97 -12.29
N GLU A 122 -7.29 16.07 -10.96
CA GLU A 122 -6.59 15.05 -10.17
C GLU A 122 -7.28 13.69 -10.29
N THR A 123 -8.63 13.63 -10.30
CA THR A 123 -9.39 12.39 -10.49
C THR A 123 -9.12 11.77 -11.88
N ILE A 124 -9.13 12.59 -12.94
CA ILE A 124 -8.82 12.13 -14.30
C ILE A 124 -7.39 11.58 -14.38
N ASN A 125 -6.41 12.34 -13.86
CA ASN A 125 -5.00 11.97 -13.94
C ASN A 125 -4.71 10.73 -13.09
N HIS A 126 -5.32 10.61 -11.91
CA HIS A 126 -5.18 9.44 -11.05
C HIS A 126 -5.68 8.16 -11.74
N SER A 127 -6.85 8.21 -12.37
CA SER A 127 -7.37 7.07 -13.12
C SER A 127 -6.47 6.69 -14.31
N LYS A 128 -5.95 7.67 -15.06
CA LYS A 128 -4.97 7.40 -16.13
C LYS A 128 -3.71 6.73 -15.62
N THR A 129 -3.16 7.24 -14.51
CA THR A 129 -1.96 6.70 -13.89
C THR A 129 -2.20 5.30 -13.33
N PHE A 130 -3.40 5.02 -12.79
CA PHE A 130 -3.80 3.67 -12.38
C PHE A 130 -3.68 2.67 -13.54
N PHE A 131 -4.25 2.98 -14.72
CA PHE A 131 -4.15 2.07 -15.87
C PHE A 131 -2.73 1.90 -16.40
N LYS A 132 -1.89 2.92 -16.29
CA LYS A 132 -0.45 2.79 -16.61
C LYS A 132 0.24 1.87 -15.61
N SER A 133 -0.01 2.07 -14.31
CA SER A 133 0.65 1.32 -13.23
C SER A 133 0.35 -0.19 -13.28
N ILE A 134 -0.89 -0.60 -13.56
CA ILE A 134 -1.25 -2.03 -13.67
C ILE A 134 -0.64 -2.72 -14.91
N ASN A 135 -0.23 -1.96 -15.92
CA ASN A 135 0.46 -2.46 -17.11
C ASN A 135 1.99 -2.31 -17.03
N GLU A 136 2.51 -1.70 -15.98
CA GLU A 136 3.95 -1.51 -15.78
C GLU A 136 4.63 -2.85 -15.50
N LYS A 137 5.67 -3.14 -16.27
CA LYS A 137 6.44 -4.40 -16.16
C LYS A 137 7.78 -4.22 -15.48
N SER A 138 8.21 -2.97 -15.33
CA SER A 138 9.46 -2.65 -14.67
C SER A 138 9.35 -2.86 -13.16
N GLU A 139 10.50 -3.02 -12.52
CA GLU A 139 10.54 -3.13 -11.06
C GLU A 139 10.15 -1.81 -10.40
N LEU A 140 9.43 -1.93 -9.27
CA LEU A 140 9.07 -0.76 -8.45
C LEU A 140 10.35 -0.06 -7.98
N SER A 141 10.40 1.26 -8.20
CA SER A 141 11.53 2.11 -7.83
C SER A 141 11.05 3.49 -7.36
N SER A 142 11.93 4.24 -6.71
CA SER A 142 11.67 5.63 -6.32
C SER A 142 11.31 6.50 -7.53
N ASP A 143 12.03 6.33 -8.64
CA ASP A 143 11.78 7.10 -9.87
C ASP A 143 10.40 6.81 -10.46
N MET A 144 9.94 5.56 -10.37
CA MET A 144 8.59 5.19 -10.78
C MET A 144 7.54 5.87 -9.90
N LEU A 145 7.71 5.90 -8.58
CA LEU A 145 6.80 6.59 -7.68
C LEU A 145 6.75 8.10 -7.97
N LEU A 146 7.92 8.74 -8.17
CA LEU A 146 7.98 10.15 -8.50
C LEU A 146 7.36 10.45 -9.87
N ARG A 147 7.53 9.57 -10.86
CA ARG A 147 6.86 9.68 -12.15
C ARG A 147 5.34 9.63 -12.01
N TRP A 148 4.78 8.64 -11.26
CA TRP A 148 3.35 8.57 -11.01
C TRP A 148 2.82 9.79 -10.25
N HIS A 149 3.56 10.25 -9.23
CA HIS A 149 3.23 11.47 -8.51
C HIS A 149 3.19 12.69 -9.45
N LYS A 150 4.16 12.81 -10.35
CA LYS A 150 4.17 13.87 -11.37
C LYS A 150 2.97 13.76 -12.31
N GLU A 151 2.65 12.56 -12.81
CA GLU A 151 1.52 12.37 -13.72
C GLU A 151 0.17 12.72 -13.09
N ILE A 152 0.02 12.55 -11.77
CA ILE A 152 -1.22 12.89 -11.06
C ILE A 152 -1.31 14.41 -10.83
N PHE A 153 -0.23 15.05 -10.40
CA PHE A 153 -0.27 16.40 -9.82
C PHE A 153 0.34 17.51 -10.67
N SER A 154 0.93 17.22 -11.83
CA SER A 154 1.59 18.25 -12.67
C SER A 154 0.66 19.40 -13.09
N ASP A 155 -0.64 19.12 -13.28
CA ASP A 155 -1.60 20.13 -13.73
C ASP A 155 -2.22 20.93 -12.57
N THR A 156 -1.98 20.54 -11.31
CA THR A 156 -2.69 21.08 -10.15
C THR A 156 -1.78 21.49 -9.00
N LYS A 157 -0.58 20.91 -8.90
CA LYS A 157 0.42 21.16 -7.85
C LYS A 157 1.82 21.04 -8.44
N GLU A 158 2.12 21.87 -9.45
CA GLU A 158 3.36 21.81 -10.24
C GLU A 158 4.64 21.90 -9.37
N ASP A 159 4.56 22.72 -8.32
CA ASP A 159 5.67 22.97 -7.39
C ASP A 159 6.15 21.75 -6.61
N ILE A 160 5.26 20.77 -6.37
CA ILE A 160 5.57 19.53 -5.63
C ILE A 160 5.52 18.27 -6.51
N ALA A 161 4.98 18.36 -7.71
CA ALA A 161 4.75 17.21 -8.58
C ALA A 161 6.06 16.50 -8.96
N GLY A 162 6.15 15.20 -8.65
CA GLY A 162 7.31 14.38 -8.99
C GLY A 162 8.54 14.63 -8.13
N ARG A 163 8.40 15.22 -6.97
CA ARG A 163 9.51 15.51 -6.04
C ARG A 163 9.23 14.95 -4.66
N PHE A 164 10.27 14.60 -3.94
CA PHE A 164 10.18 14.44 -2.49
C PHE A 164 10.05 15.82 -1.85
N ARG A 165 9.29 15.89 -0.76
CA ARG A 165 9.17 17.13 0.01
C ARG A 165 10.50 17.54 0.61
N ASP A 166 10.69 18.83 0.77
CA ASP A 166 11.84 19.47 1.40
C ASP A 166 11.45 20.33 2.62
N TYR A 167 10.29 20.00 3.21
CA TYR A 167 9.71 20.68 4.37
C TYR A 167 9.13 19.68 5.37
N LEU A 168 8.86 20.16 6.61
CA LEU A 168 8.22 19.39 7.66
C LEU A 168 6.73 19.19 7.34
N MET A 169 6.22 17.98 7.58
CA MET A 169 4.83 17.64 7.36
C MET A 169 4.21 17.00 8.60
N ARG A 170 2.93 17.32 8.82
CA ARG A 170 2.08 16.67 9.81
C ARG A 170 0.78 16.22 9.17
N VAL A 171 0.24 15.10 9.65
CA VAL A 171 -1.09 14.59 9.29
C VAL A 171 -1.83 14.35 10.62
N GLY A 172 -2.73 15.25 10.99
CA GLY A 172 -3.29 15.29 12.34
C GLY A 172 -2.16 15.44 13.38
N ASP A 173 -2.14 14.56 14.38
CA ASP A 173 -1.12 14.54 15.44
C ASP A 173 0.17 13.82 15.02
N TYR A 174 0.16 13.13 13.90
CA TYR A 174 1.34 12.42 13.41
C TYR A 174 2.32 13.36 12.71
N ARG A 175 3.55 13.44 13.24
CA ARG A 175 4.68 14.10 12.58
C ARG A 175 5.37 13.09 11.67
N ALA A 176 5.40 13.40 10.37
CA ALA A 176 6.15 12.59 9.40
C ALA A 176 7.67 12.68 9.68
N PRO A 177 8.46 11.67 9.25
CA PRO A 177 9.94 11.74 9.35
C PRO A 177 10.47 13.04 8.79
N ASP A 178 11.64 13.49 9.24
CA ASP A 178 12.26 14.70 8.73
C ASP A 178 12.58 14.53 7.23
N TRP A 179 12.40 15.61 6.48
CA TRP A 179 12.53 15.55 5.02
C TRP A 179 13.96 15.17 4.57
N GLN A 180 14.99 15.47 5.37
CA GLN A 180 16.37 15.09 5.12
C GLN A 180 16.57 13.57 5.10
N ASP A 181 15.73 12.82 5.83
CA ASP A 181 15.82 11.37 5.94
C ASP A 181 15.07 10.63 4.82
N ILE A 182 14.25 11.33 4.02
CA ILE A 182 13.36 10.69 3.04
C ILE A 182 14.14 9.81 2.07
N ASN A 183 15.23 10.31 1.49
CA ASN A 183 16.01 9.54 0.52
C ASN A 183 16.54 8.23 1.12
N LYS A 184 17.01 8.27 2.37
CA LYS A 184 17.47 7.09 3.10
C LYS A 184 16.33 6.12 3.35
N LEU A 185 15.19 6.60 3.88
CA LEU A 185 14.02 5.78 4.19
C LEU A 185 13.42 5.12 2.96
N ILE A 186 13.36 5.84 1.83
CA ILE A 186 12.87 5.29 0.57
C ILE A 186 13.82 4.21 0.03
N LYS A 187 15.13 4.42 0.13
CA LYS A 187 16.11 3.40 -0.24
C LYS A 187 15.95 2.14 0.60
N GLU A 188 15.89 2.29 1.93
CA GLU A 188 15.68 1.17 2.87
C GLU A 188 14.36 0.43 2.58
N PHE A 189 13.29 1.17 2.26
CA PHE A 189 12.01 0.58 1.87
C PHE A 189 12.13 -0.28 0.61
N PHE A 190 12.79 0.20 -0.44
CA PHE A 190 12.95 -0.59 -1.67
C PHE A 190 13.91 -1.78 -1.49
N GLU A 191 14.95 -1.67 -0.67
CA GLU A 191 15.81 -2.78 -0.28
C GLU A 191 14.99 -3.86 0.45
N TRP A 192 14.16 -3.44 1.42
CA TRP A 192 13.25 -4.33 2.12
C TRP A 192 12.23 -4.99 1.18
N LEU A 193 11.61 -4.20 0.30
CA LEU A 193 10.63 -4.70 -0.67
C LEU A 193 11.26 -5.77 -1.59
N ASN A 194 12.44 -5.49 -2.12
CA ASN A 194 13.13 -6.41 -3.03
C ASN A 194 13.55 -7.70 -2.33
N LYS A 195 13.99 -7.62 -1.07
CA LYS A 195 14.32 -8.78 -0.24
C LYS A 195 13.10 -9.67 0.03
N ASN A 196 11.90 -9.08 0.11
CA ASN A 196 10.66 -9.76 0.50
C ASN A 196 9.71 -10.07 -0.70
N LYS A 197 10.07 -9.75 -1.93
CA LYS A 197 9.25 -10.04 -3.13
C LYS A 197 8.92 -11.52 -3.34
N LYS A 198 9.66 -12.44 -2.73
CA LYS A 198 9.53 -13.90 -2.86
C LYS A 198 8.99 -14.57 -1.60
N ALA A 199 8.56 -13.78 -0.61
CA ALA A 199 8.03 -14.32 0.64
C ALA A 199 6.51 -14.52 0.55
#